data_52ef685f8d22765859b0da351bd84005
#
_entry.id   52ef685f8d22765859b0da351bd84005
#
_cell.length_a   1.000
_cell.length_b   1.000
_cell.length_c   1.000
_cell.angle_alpha   90.00
_cell.angle_beta   90.00
_cell.angle_gamma   90.00
#
_symmetry.space_group_name_H-M   'P 1'
#
loop_
_entity.id
_entity.type
_entity.pdbx_description
1 polymer ?
#
loop_
_entity_poly.entity_id
_entity_poly.type
_entity_poly.pdbx_seq_one_letter_code
_entity_poly.pdbx_strand_id
1 'polypeptide(L)'
;MLNVDGVEHEVSLDATLLEVLRGELGCTQVKDGCSPQGQCGCCTVLVDGVARVSCVTPVRRVVGRSITTAAGIDPDLSDRIVTAFEATGGSQCGFCTPGIVARLVGLARRGTPTETQVRTALGAHLCRCTGFQPIVEAALLALDPIQPLPERRNPAAAEARATLESGRPQVGGADVVLGAFRFAADSAPSGTKVAVAQSTGGYSVASTEAEAAAASGKVQGRNSTIAVRPPLPIPMVEGAVISLATSFVEPAYVEPDASWCAEGGDPASPFANAGAFGAKRTSTVSADARRLADELGEPILAIWPREEVVARGAKRPPLSLSIRADGSGRLTVATTEGSEDLAPLLDAVAEIAPGLEASIVEVPGPKVGATHRGAVVSEVLAALAARGLAPGDPATVVAPNGARATVSIDPSNGTVKVDVDAGDPICAITLRSYVIGAVHQGLGMVRSEGIAVDEMGVVQDLTIRSFGILTATQTPSVVVEVIDASGPAVACGVAVMAATMAAAWATAGHPPTWPTA
;
A
#
# COMPACT_ATOMS: atom_id res chain seq x y z
N MET A 1 -6.59 -28.55 21.98
CA MET A 1 -6.80 -27.29 22.71
C MET A 1 -5.73 -26.31 22.28
N LEU A 2 -6.10 -25.08 22.06
CA LEU A 2 -5.23 -23.96 21.73
C LEU A 2 -5.60 -22.80 22.67
N ASN A 3 -4.62 -22.27 23.39
CA ASN A 3 -4.84 -21.09 24.23
C ASN A 3 -4.67 -19.83 23.38
N VAL A 4 -5.74 -19.04 23.22
CA VAL A 4 -5.71 -17.77 22.47
C VAL A 4 -6.15 -16.65 23.41
N ASP A 5 -5.26 -15.66 23.62
CA ASP A 5 -5.49 -14.50 24.50
C ASP A 5 -5.99 -14.92 25.91
N GLY A 6 -5.48 -16.04 26.43
CA GLY A 6 -5.81 -16.56 27.75
C GLY A 6 -7.03 -17.49 27.79
N VAL A 7 -7.71 -17.72 26.68
CA VAL A 7 -8.90 -18.59 26.57
C VAL A 7 -8.54 -19.89 25.84
N GLU A 8 -8.92 -21.02 26.41
CA GLU A 8 -8.73 -22.34 25.78
C GLU A 8 -9.84 -22.65 24.78
N HIS A 9 -9.45 -23.07 23.57
CA HIS A 9 -10.35 -23.42 22.48
C HIS A 9 -10.07 -24.82 21.94
N GLU A 10 -11.11 -25.56 21.62
CA GLU A 10 -11.02 -26.76 20.80
C GLU A 10 -11.03 -26.33 19.34
N VAL A 11 -10.05 -26.76 18.54
CA VAL A 11 -9.83 -26.28 17.19
C VAL A 11 -9.38 -27.39 16.25
N SER A 12 -9.56 -27.17 14.95
CA SER A 12 -9.09 -28.06 13.89
C SER A 12 -7.56 -28.13 13.85
N LEU A 13 -6.99 -29.34 13.80
CA LEU A 13 -5.53 -29.56 13.82
C LEU A 13 -4.88 -29.52 12.43
N ASP A 14 -5.67 -29.77 11.39
CA ASP A 14 -5.19 -29.86 10.00
C ASP A 14 -5.18 -28.53 9.26
N ALA A 15 -5.58 -27.44 9.96
CA ALA A 15 -5.61 -26.09 9.45
C ALA A 15 -4.32 -25.32 9.76
N THR A 16 -4.14 -24.17 9.10
CA THR A 16 -3.18 -23.15 9.52
C THR A 16 -3.70 -22.37 10.72
N LEU A 17 -2.79 -21.76 11.48
CA LEU A 17 -3.17 -20.93 12.61
C LEU A 17 -4.03 -19.72 12.18
N LEU A 18 -3.81 -19.18 10.97
CA LEU A 18 -4.63 -18.09 10.43
C LEU A 18 -6.08 -18.53 10.20
N GLU A 19 -6.29 -19.68 9.55
CA GLU A 19 -7.62 -20.23 9.29
C GLU A 19 -8.41 -20.46 10.58
N VAL A 20 -7.75 -21.01 11.61
CA VAL A 20 -8.37 -21.20 12.93
C VAL A 20 -8.70 -19.85 13.58
N LEU A 21 -7.72 -18.93 13.65
CA LEU A 21 -7.94 -17.64 14.32
C LEU A 21 -9.06 -16.84 13.66
N ARG A 22 -9.08 -16.74 12.33
CA ARG A 22 -10.10 -15.95 11.62
C ARG A 22 -11.41 -16.71 11.42
N GLY A 23 -11.33 -17.96 10.96
CA GLY A 23 -12.51 -18.72 10.53
C GLY A 23 -13.26 -19.38 11.68
N GLU A 24 -12.55 -20.05 12.62
CA GLU A 24 -13.20 -20.75 13.73
C GLU A 24 -13.43 -19.83 14.94
N LEU A 25 -12.45 -18.95 15.26
CA LEU A 25 -12.49 -18.15 16.48
C LEU A 25 -12.92 -16.68 16.24
N GLY A 26 -13.09 -16.25 14.99
CA GLY A 26 -13.54 -14.91 14.64
C GLY A 26 -12.54 -13.80 15.01
N CYS A 27 -11.26 -14.10 15.15
CA CYS A 27 -10.20 -13.16 15.49
C CYS A 27 -9.85 -12.24 14.29
N THR A 28 -10.74 -11.30 13.96
CA THR A 28 -10.57 -10.37 12.83
C THR A 28 -9.38 -9.42 12.98
N GLN A 29 -8.81 -9.26 14.17
CA GLN A 29 -7.58 -8.51 14.42
C GLN A 29 -6.35 -9.15 13.75
N VAL A 30 -6.39 -10.42 13.37
CA VAL A 30 -5.35 -11.10 12.60
C VAL A 30 -5.69 -10.95 11.11
N LYS A 31 -4.90 -10.15 10.35
CA LYS A 31 -5.25 -9.77 8.98
C LYS A 31 -4.59 -10.68 7.94
N ASP A 32 -5.31 -11.02 6.87
CA ASP A 32 -4.74 -11.70 5.71
C ASP A 32 -4.53 -10.72 4.54
N GLY A 33 -3.30 -10.32 4.30
CA GLY A 33 -2.95 -9.37 3.24
C GLY A 33 -2.32 -10.00 1.99
N CYS A 34 -1.88 -11.25 2.05
CA CYS A 34 -1.23 -11.93 0.93
C CYS A 34 -1.88 -13.28 0.54
N SER A 35 -2.97 -13.68 1.14
CA SER A 35 -3.97 -14.70 0.78
C SER A 35 -3.48 -16.13 0.49
N PRO A 36 -2.86 -16.82 1.36
CA PRO A 36 -1.71 -16.65 2.22
C PRO A 36 -0.38 -17.01 1.53
N GLN A 37 0.44 -16.02 1.20
CA GLN A 37 1.78 -16.24 0.61
C GLN A 37 2.90 -16.29 1.66
N GLY A 38 2.62 -15.97 2.94
CA GLY A 38 3.63 -15.89 4.00
C GLY A 38 4.57 -14.67 3.88
N GLN A 39 4.16 -13.60 3.19
CA GLN A 39 5.06 -12.53 2.75
C GLN A 39 4.78 -11.14 3.30
N CYS A 40 3.52 -10.82 3.68
CA CYS A 40 3.14 -9.47 4.08
C CYS A 40 3.32 -9.17 5.58
N GLY A 41 3.34 -10.18 6.44
CA GLY A 41 3.47 -10.04 7.89
C GLY A 41 2.18 -9.60 8.62
N CYS A 42 1.07 -9.30 7.93
CA CYS A 42 -0.16 -8.80 8.55
C CYS A 42 -0.81 -9.80 9.53
N CYS A 43 -0.60 -11.09 9.30
CA CYS A 43 -1.13 -12.17 10.14
C CYS A 43 -0.19 -12.57 11.29
N THR A 44 0.79 -11.74 11.64
CA THR A 44 1.71 -12.04 12.74
C THR A 44 1.00 -12.04 14.08
N VAL A 45 1.21 -13.10 14.86
CA VAL A 45 0.80 -13.27 16.26
C VAL A 45 2.00 -13.67 17.10
N LEU A 46 1.86 -13.67 18.43
CA LEU A 46 2.87 -14.22 19.32
C LEU A 46 2.51 -15.67 19.66
N VAL A 47 3.51 -16.56 19.58
CA VAL A 47 3.42 -17.96 20.06
C VAL A 47 4.45 -18.07 21.20
N ASP A 48 3.98 -18.26 22.43
CA ASP A 48 4.77 -18.14 23.65
C ASP A 48 5.60 -16.83 23.67
N GLY A 49 4.97 -15.74 23.18
CA GLY A 49 5.54 -14.42 23.06
C GLY A 49 6.59 -14.25 21.95
N VAL A 50 6.81 -15.22 21.09
CA VAL A 50 7.68 -15.12 19.90
C VAL A 50 6.83 -14.86 18.66
N ALA A 51 7.12 -13.78 17.94
CA ALA A 51 6.38 -13.42 16.73
C ALA A 51 6.45 -14.50 15.65
N ARG A 52 5.30 -14.91 15.14
CA ARG A 52 5.10 -15.94 14.10
C ARG A 52 4.06 -15.48 13.09
N VAL A 53 4.30 -15.78 11.83
CA VAL A 53 3.33 -15.56 10.73
C VAL A 53 2.33 -16.70 10.75
N SER A 54 1.06 -16.44 11.07
CA SER A 54 0.06 -17.47 11.33
C SER A 54 -0.38 -18.22 10.06
N CYS A 55 -0.38 -17.57 8.90
CA CYS A 55 -0.84 -18.17 7.64
C CYS A 55 0.03 -19.34 7.12
N VAL A 56 1.27 -19.47 7.60
CA VAL A 56 2.18 -20.58 7.27
C VAL A 56 2.57 -21.40 8.49
N THR A 57 1.86 -21.22 9.59
CA THR A 57 2.07 -21.98 10.85
C THR A 57 0.96 -23.02 11.00
N PRO A 58 1.24 -24.33 10.83
CA PRO A 58 0.25 -25.38 11.09
C PRO A 58 -0.15 -25.45 12.56
N VAL A 59 -1.45 -25.56 12.85
CA VAL A 59 -1.98 -25.60 14.23
C VAL A 59 -1.34 -26.72 15.05
N ARG A 60 -1.12 -27.92 14.48
CA ARG A 60 -0.47 -29.04 15.16
C ARG A 60 0.90 -28.74 15.76
N ARG A 61 1.60 -27.69 15.28
CA ARG A 61 2.91 -27.26 15.81
C ARG A 61 2.81 -26.31 17.00
N VAL A 62 1.61 -25.81 17.29
CA VAL A 62 1.37 -24.81 18.34
C VAL A 62 0.34 -25.25 19.37
N VAL A 63 -0.13 -26.51 19.29
CA VAL A 63 -0.99 -27.12 20.31
C VAL A 63 -0.29 -27.06 21.67
N GLY A 64 -1.05 -26.67 22.71
CA GLY A 64 -0.54 -26.52 24.07
C GLY A 64 0.36 -25.31 24.29
N ARG A 65 0.46 -24.41 23.30
CA ARG A 65 1.20 -23.14 23.42
C ARG A 65 0.24 -21.97 23.56
N SER A 66 0.72 -20.89 24.14
CA SER A 66 -0.02 -19.64 24.26
C SER A 66 0.09 -18.82 22.98
N ILE A 67 -1.05 -18.47 22.39
CA ILE A 67 -1.16 -17.57 21.26
C ILE A 67 -1.64 -16.21 21.78
N THR A 68 -0.92 -15.13 21.46
CA THR A 68 -1.35 -13.77 21.80
C THR A 68 -1.52 -12.99 20.51
N THR A 69 -2.72 -12.47 20.27
CA THR A 69 -3.03 -11.55 19.18
C THR A 69 -2.71 -10.11 19.61
N ALA A 70 -2.87 -9.14 18.71
CA ALA A 70 -2.69 -7.72 19.08
C ALA A 70 -3.69 -7.28 20.17
N ALA A 71 -4.89 -7.89 20.22
CA ALA A 71 -5.89 -7.60 21.24
C ALA A 71 -5.59 -8.22 22.62
N GLY A 72 -4.80 -9.29 22.66
CA GLY A 72 -4.40 -9.99 23.89
C GLY A 72 -3.11 -9.47 24.53
N ILE A 73 -2.53 -8.38 24.02
CA ILE A 73 -1.35 -7.75 24.58
C ILE A 73 -1.71 -7.10 25.94
N ASP A 74 -0.76 -7.12 26.88
CA ASP A 74 -0.89 -6.47 28.18
C ASP A 74 -1.49 -5.05 28.04
N PRO A 75 -2.51 -4.67 28.86
CA PRO A 75 -3.22 -3.40 28.71
C PRO A 75 -2.33 -2.16 28.81
N ASP A 76 -1.35 -2.14 29.72
CA ASP A 76 -0.46 -0.98 29.90
C ASP A 76 0.46 -0.82 28.69
N LEU A 77 0.99 -1.93 28.17
CA LEU A 77 1.79 -1.92 26.95
C LEU A 77 0.96 -1.58 25.73
N SER A 78 -0.28 -2.07 25.63
CA SER A 78 -1.23 -1.73 24.56
C SER A 78 -1.51 -0.23 24.52
N ASP A 79 -1.80 0.40 25.66
CA ASP A 79 -2.06 1.84 25.74
C ASP A 79 -0.83 2.67 25.33
N ARG A 80 0.37 2.25 25.76
CA ARG A 80 1.63 2.87 25.31
C ARG A 80 1.81 2.77 23.80
N ILE A 81 1.55 1.60 23.21
CA ILE A 81 1.65 1.38 21.76
C ILE A 81 0.65 2.26 21.02
N VAL A 82 -0.61 2.25 21.42
CA VAL A 82 -1.66 3.08 20.81
C VAL A 82 -1.27 4.56 20.87
N THR A 83 -0.84 5.04 22.04
CA THR A 83 -0.41 6.42 22.23
C THR A 83 0.75 6.79 21.31
N ALA A 84 1.77 5.95 21.23
CA ALA A 84 2.93 6.20 20.37
C ALA A 84 2.55 6.20 18.87
N PHE A 85 1.72 5.26 18.41
CA PHE A 85 1.25 5.23 17.03
C PHE A 85 0.41 6.45 16.67
N GLU A 86 -0.45 6.91 17.59
CA GLU A 86 -1.22 8.14 17.39
C GLU A 86 -0.34 9.39 17.42
N ALA A 87 0.66 9.46 18.28
CA ALA A 87 1.57 10.60 18.38
C ALA A 87 2.55 10.74 17.20
N THR A 88 2.86 9.65 16.50
CA THR A 88 3.80 9.66 15.37
C THR A 88 3.10 9.58 13.99
N GLY A 89 1.80 9.28 13.96
CA GLY A 89 1.11 8.91 12.72
C GLY A 89 1.56 7.55 12.16
N GLY A 90 1.94 6.62 13.03
CA GLY A 90 2.43 5.28 12.67
C GLY A 90 1.36 4.36 12.06
N SER A 91 0.09 4.74 12.14
CA SER A 91 -1.02 4.06 11.49
C SER A 91 -1.78 5.02 10.58
N GLN A 92 -1.98 4.65 9.31
CA GLN A 92 -2.89 5.29 8.37
C GLN A 92 -4.08 4.34 8.13
N CYS A 93 -4.12 3.55 7.04
CA CYS A 93 -5.22 2.60 6.84
C CYS A 93 -5.32 1.52 7.93
N GLY A 94 -4.22 1.18 8.58
CA GLY A 94 -4.16 0.28 9.73
C GLY A 94 -4.19 -1.21 9.41
N PHE A 95 -4.36 -1.63 8.16
CA PHE A 95 -4.48 -3.04 7.83
C PHE A 95 -3.26 -3.88 8.24
N CYS A 96 -2.04 -3.35 8.07
CA CYS A 96 -0.81 -4.03 8.48
C CYS A 96 -0.48 -3.85 9.98
N THR A 97 -1.12 -2.91 10.66
CA THR A 97 -0.69 -2.44 11.99
C THR A 97 -0.77 -3.51 13.07
N PRO A 98 -1.83 -4.33 13.21
CA PRO A 98 -1.88 -5.35 14.27
C PRO A 98 -0.77 -6.39 14.17
N GLY A 99 -0.44 -6.83 12.95
CA GLY A 99 0.68 -7.74 12.72
C GLY A 99 2.04 -7.12 13.01
N ILE A 100 2.21 -5.83 12.71
CA ILE A 100 3.40 -5.05 13.05
C ILE A 100 3.52 -4.90 14.58
N VAL A 101 2.43 -4.58 15.27
CA VAL A 101 2.40 -4.48 16.74
C VAL A 101 2.81 -5.80 17.38
N ALA A 102 2.25 -6.92 16.96
CA ALA A 102 2.65 -8.24 17.46
C ALA A 102 4.16 -8.51 17.22
N ARG A 103 4.69 -8.11 16.06
CA ARG A 103 6.13 -8.24 15.77
C ARG A 103 7.00 -7.43 16.71
N LEU A 104 6.60 -6.17 16.96
CA LEU A 104 7.32 -5.23 17.82
C LEU A 104 7.30 -5.69 19.29
N VAL A 105 6.17 -6.15 19.81
CA VAL A 105 6.06 -6.73 21.16
C VAL A 105 6.94 -7.95 21.30
N GLY A 106 6.95 -8.84 20.30
CA GLY A 106 7.87 -9.99 20.29
C GLY A 106 9.35 -9.60 20.28
N LEU A 107 9.71 -8.45 19.68
CA LEU A 107 11.07 -7.91 19.71
C LEU A 107 11.45 -7.38 21.08
N ALA A 108 10.55 -6.67 21.76
CA ALA A 108 10.77 -6.04 23.07
C ALA A 108 11.11 -7.04 24.19
N ARG A 109 10.76 -8.31 24.05
CA ARG A 109 11.16 -9.37 25.01
C ARG A 109 12.67 -9.51 25.19
N ARG A 110 13.45 -8.97 24.27
CA ARG A 110 14.93 -8.99 24.33
C ARG A 110 15.53 -7.72 24.93
N GLY A 111 14.70 -6.85 25.47
CA GLY A 111 15.04 -5.53 25.99
C GLY A 111 14.60 -4.41 25.04
N THR A 112 14.89 -3.16 25.39
CA THR A 112 14.59 -1.97 24.60
C THR A 112 15.33 -2.04 23.25
N PRO A 113 14.62 -2.05 22.11
CA PRO A 113 15.26 -2.23 20.82
C PRO A 113 15.87 -0.94 20.30
N THR A 114 16.95 -1.06 19.54
CA THR A 114 17.52 0.03 18.75
C THR A 114 16.73 0.23 17.45
N GLU A 115 16.87 1.39 16.79
CA GLU A 115 16.25 1.66 15.48
C GLU A 115 16.60 0.59 14.45
N THR A 116 17.87 0.20 14.35
CA THR A 116 18.33 -0.85 13.43
C THR A 116 17.62 -2.19 13.70
N GLN A 117 17.42 -2.55 14.97
CA GLN A 117 16.72 -3.78 15.33
C GLN A 117 15.24 -3.71 14.97
N VAL A 118 14.58 -2.55 15.16
CA VAL A 118 13.18 -2.32 14.74
C VAL A 118 13.07 -2.43 13.23
N ARG A 119 13.88 -1.72 12.45
CA ARG A 119 13.87 -1.78 10.99
C ARG A 119 14.13 -3.19 10.47
N THR A 120 15.09 -3.91 11.02
CA THR A 120 15.37 -5.31 10.68
C THR A 120 14.18 -6.22 10.99
N ALA A 121 13.56 -6.05 12.16
CA ALA A 121 12.37 -6.82 12.53
C ALA A 121 11.19 -6.59 11.57
N LEU A 122 11.04 -5.37 11.06
CA LEU A 122 10.00 -4.98 10.11
C LEU A 122 10.34 -5.35 8.65
N GLY A 123 11.55 -5.81 8.34
CA GLY A 123 11.96 -6.21 6.98
C GLY A 123 11.07 -7.30 6.35
N ALA A 124 10.36 -8.09 7.17
CA ALA A 124 9.38 -9.08 6.72
C ALA A 124 7.93 -8.56 6.68
N HIS A 125 7.69 -7.30 7.02
CA HIS A 125 6.37 -6.67 7.01
C HIS A 125 6.24 -5.70 5.85
N LEU A 126 5.02 -5.55 5.34
CA LEU A 126 4.70 -4.57 4.31
C LEU A 126 3.77 -3.50 4.87
N CYS A 127 4.10 -2.26 4.57
CA CYS A 127 3.24 -1.10 4.77
C CYS A 127 3.34 -0.20 3.56
N ARG A 128 2.21 0.09 2.91
CA ARG A 128 2.19 0.94 1.70
C ARG A 128 1.95 2.42 2.03
N CYS A 129 1.42 2.70 3.23
CA CYS A 129 0.91 4.02 3.58
C CYS A 129 1.94 4.93 4.22
N THR A 130 2.68 4.43 5.24
CA THR A 130 3.43 5.26 6.19
C THR A 130 4.90 5.47 5.84
N GLY A 131 5.44 4.72 4.87
CA GLY A 131 6.87 4.72 4.59
C GLY A 131 7.74 4.21 5.78
N PHE A 132 7.15 3.46 6.70
CA PHE A 132 7.76 2.83 7.88
C PHE A 132 8.29 3.78 8.95
N GLN A 133 8.83 4.96 8.64
CA GLN A 133 9.48 5.83 9.62
C GLN A 133 8.59 6.16 10.83
N PRO A 134 7.31 6.59 10.67
CA PRO A 134 6.43 6.83 11.82
C PRO A 134 6.18 5.58 12.68
N ILE A 135 6.20 4.38 12.06
CA ILE A 135 6.09 3.11 12.78
C ILE A 135 7.34 2.83 13.60
N VAL A 136 8.52 3.10 13.05
CA VAL A 136 9.81 2.94 13.75
C VAL A 136 9.89 3.89 14.93
N GLU A 137 9.50 5.16 14.74
CA GLU A 137 9.43 6.17 15.80
C GLU A 137 8.44 5.73 16.90
N ALA A 138 7.25 5.25 16.53
CA ALA A 138 6.27 4.70 17.49
C ALA A 138 6.84 3.53 18.29
N ALA A 139 7.56 2.63 17.63
CA ALA A 139 8.19 1.48 18.31
C ALA A 139 9.23 1.91 19.33
N LEU A 140 10.10 2.86 18.99
CA LEU A 140 11.13 3.37 19.90
C LEU A 140 10.52 4.08 21.11
N LEU A 141 9.44 4.81 20.94
CA LEU A 141 8.70 5.46 22.03
C LEU A 141 7.95 4.44 22.91
N ALA A 142 7.21 3.52 22.30
CA ALA A 142 6.35 2.59 23.04
C ALA A 142 7.14 1.53 23.82
N LEU A 143 8.24 1.04 23.24
CA LEU A 143 9.00 -0.08 23.78
C LEU A 143 10.14 0.33 24.72
N ASP A 144 10.34 1.61 24.93
CA ASP A 144 11.20 2.13 25.99
C ASP A 144 10.33 2.60 27.17
N PRO A 145 10.28 1.85 28.29
CA PRO A 145 9.37 2.15 29.38
C PRO A 145 9.68 3.46 30.11
N ILE A 146 10.89 4.01 29.97
CA ILE A 146 11.29 5.28 30.61
C ILE A 146 11.03 6.50 29.71
N GLN A 147 10.79 6.31 28.42
CA GLN A 147 10.46 7.40 27.50
C GLN A 147 9.07 7.97 27.80
N PRO A 148 8.94 9.30 28.00
CA PRO A 148 7.64 9.94 28.06
C PRO A 148 6.96 9.85 26.68
N LEU A 149 5.67 9.60 26.67
CA LEU A 149 4.92 9.58 25.43
C LEU A 149 4.41 11.00 25.11
N PRO A 150 4.52 11.44 23.84
CA PRO A 150 3.89 12.66 23.38
C PRO A 150 2.36 12.55 23.44
N GLU A 151 1.69 13.68 23.31
CA GLU A 151 0.22 13.70 23.18
C GLU A 151 -0.24 12.99 21.90
N ARG A 152 -1.38 12.33 21.99
CA ARG A 152 -2.07 11.74 20.84
C ARG A 152 -2.57 12.85 19.91
N ARG A 153 -2.54 12.61 18.60
CA ARG A 153 -3.20 13.50 17.63
C ARG A 153 -4.70 13.61 17.92
N ASN A 154 -5.28 14.76 17.62
CA ASN A 154 -6.72 14.93 17.67
C ASN A 154 -7.41 14.03 16.62
N PRO A 155 -8.31 13.12 16.99
CA PRO A 155 -8.90 12.15 16.05
C PRO A 155 -9.69 12.81 14.92
N ALA A 156 -10.49 13.83 15.20
CA ALA A 156 -11.30 14.51 14.18
C ALA A 156 -10.42 15.29 13.18
N ALA A 157 -9.38 15.97 13.66
CA ALA A 157 -8.41 16.66 12.81
C ALA A 157 -7.61 15.66 11.96
N ALA A 158 -7.24 14.51 12.55
CA ALA A 158 -6.55 13.45 11.84
C ALA A 158 -7.41 12.83 10.72
N GLU A 159 -8.68 12.57 10.99
CA GLU A 159 -9.64 12.08 10.00
C GLU A 159 -9.86 13.10 8.88
N ALA A 160 -10.05 14.37 9.22
CA ALA A 160 -10.23 15.44 8.22
C ALA A 160 -9.02 15.55 7.28
N ARG A 161 -7.78 15.55 7.84
CA ARG A 161 -6.58 15.57 7.01
C ARG A 161 -6.43 14.30 6.17
N ALA A 162 -6.69 13.13 6.74
CA ALA A 162 -6.63 11.86 6.02
C ALA A 162 -7.67 11.80 4.89
N THR A 163 -8.88 12.32 5.12
CA THR A 163 -9.92 12.43 4.09
C THR A 163 -9.48 13.30 2.92
N LEU A 164 -8.84 14.44 3.20
CA LEU A 164 -8.30 15.33 2.18
C LEU A 164 -7.23 14.61 1.33
N GLU A 165 -6.31 13.89 1.97
CA GLU A 165 -5.21 13.19 1.29
C GLU A 165 -5.64 11.96 0.49
N SER A 166 -6.63 11.22 0.96
CA SER A 166 -7.02 9.93 0.39
C SER A 166 -8.35 9.97 -0.40
N GLY A 167 -9.11 11.05 -0.25
CA GLY A 167 -10.46 11.19 -0.79
C GLY A 167 -11.51 10.36 -0.05
N ARG A 168 -11.19 9.83 1.15
CA ARG A 168 -12.10 9.04 1.99
C ARG A 168 -11.79 9.21 3.48
N PRO A 169 -12.81 9.12 4.36
CA PRO A 169 -12.59 9.09 5.80
C PRO A 169 -11.65 7.96 6.20
N GLN A 170 -10.82 8.22 7.19
CA GLN A 170 -9.88 7.26 7.75
C GLN A 170 -9.91 7.31 9.26
N VAL A 171 -10.36 6.22 9.86
CA VAL A 171 -10.41 6.04 11.32
C VAL A 171 -9.01 5.67 11.83
N GLY A 172 -8.65 6.21 13.00
CA GLY A 172 -7.43 5.88 13.75
C GLY A 172 -7.78 5.34 15.15
N GLY A 173 -6.80 5.35 16.04
CA GLY A 173 -6.96 4.96 17.43
C GLY A 173 -6.78 3.47 17.73
N ALA A 174 -7.21 3.06 18.93
CA ALA A 174 -7.00 1.71 19.43
C ALA A 174 -7.58 0.62 18.53
N ASP A 175 -8.80 0.82 18.00
CA ASP A 175 -9.47 -0.16 17.15
C ASP A 175 -8.66 -0.50 15.89
N VAL A 176 -7.98 0.49 15.33
CA VAL A 176 -7.13 0.30 14.16
C VAL A 176 -5.76 -0.29 14.56
N VAL A 177 -5.14 0.24 15.61
CA VAL A 177 -3.80 -0.17 16.05
C VAL A 177 -3.79 -1.60 16.57
N LEU A 178 -4.81 -1.99 17.34
CA LEU A 178 -4.96 -3.33 17.91
C LEU A 178 -5.79 -4.28 17.05
N GLY A 179 -6.37 -3.78 15.94
CA GLY A 179 -7.00 -4.58 14.90
C GLY A 179 -8.49 -4.89 15.06
N ALA A 180 -9.18 -4.27 16.01
CA ALA A 180 -10.63 -4.42 16.19
C ALA A 180 -11.43 -3.80 15.02
N PHE A 181 -10.83 -2.85 14.28
CA PHE A 181 -11.47 -2.26 13.10
C PHE A 181 -11.76 -3.33 12.04
N ARG A 182 -13.01 -3.35 11.56
CA ARG A 182 -13.48 -4.32 10.58
C ARG A 182 -13.25 -3.80 9.17
N PHE A 183 -12.40 -4.51 8.43
CA PHE A 183 -12.15 -4.26 7.01
C PHE A 183 -13.23 -4.92 6.13
N ALA A 184 -13.14 -4.74 4.81
CA ALA A 184 -14.18 -5.20 3.89
C ALA A 184 -14.51 -6.70 4.07
N ALA A 185 -13.49 -7.55 4.12
CA ALA A 185 -13.67 -8.99 4.36
C ALA A 185 -14.20 -9.34 5.77
N ASP A 186 -14.01 -8.45 6.74
CA ASP A 186 -14.47 -8.65 8.12
C ASP A 186 -15.91 -8.13 8.34
N SER A 187 -16.50 -7.42 7.38
CA SER A 187 -17.76 -6.69 7.53
C SER A 187 -19.01 -7.53 7.26
N ALA A 188 -18.86 -8.69 6.62
CA ALA A 188 -19.97 -9.56 6.29
C ALA A 188 -20.70 -10.08 7.55
N PRO A 189 -22.03 -10.25 7.52
CA PRO A 189 -22.80 -10.86 8.59
C PRO A 189 -22.35 -12.32 8.87
N SER A 190 -22.58 -12.80 10.09
CA SER A 190 -22.31 -14.19 10.42
C SER A 190 -23.16 -15.13 9.55
N GLY A 191 -22.58 -16.21 9.07
CA GLY A 191 -23.23 -17.19 8.20
C GLY A 191 -23.24 -16.82 6.70
N THR A 192 -22.66 -15.66 6.32
CA THR A 192 -22.47 -15.31 4.91
C THR A 192 -21.53 -16.34 4.26
N LYS A 193 -21.93 -16.91 3.11
CA LYS A 193 -21.05 -17.78 2.33
C LYS A 193 -19.92 -16.99 1.67
N VAL A 194 -18.78 -17.62 1.51
CA VAL A 194 -17.58 -17.00 0.93
C VAL A 194 -17.35 -17.51 -0.48
N ALA A 195 -17.18 -16.59 -1.39
CA ALA A 195 -16.84 -16.81 -2.78
C ALA A 195 -15.40 -16.33 -3.06
N VAL A 196 -14.48 -17.24 -3.32
CA VAL A 196 -13.07 -16.92 -3.65
C VAL A 196 -12.88 -16.98 -5.16
N ALA A 197 -12.34 -15.91 -5.74
CA ALA A 197 -12.08 -15.83 -7.17
C ALA A 197 -11.05 -16.87 -7.64
N GLN A 198 -11.25 -17.40 -8.84
CA GLN A 198 -10.40 -18.41 -9.48
C GLN A 198 -9.58 -17.80 -10.63
N SER A 199 -8.36 -18.27 -10.83
CA SER A 199 -7.49 -17.84 -11.94
C SER A 199 -8.04 -18.19 -13.33
N THR A 200 -8.88 -19.20 -13.41
CA THR A 200 -9.58 -19.63 -14.64
C THR A 200 -10.84 -18.81 -14.94
N GLY A 201 -11.16 -17.82 -14.10
CA GLY A 201 -12.43 -17.10 -14.11
C GLY A 201 -13.47 -17.76 -13.21
N GLY A 202 -14.46 -16.97 -12.77
CA GLY A 202 -15.49 -17.44 -11.85
C GLY A 202 -15.06 -17.44 -10.37
N TYR A 203 -15.81 -18.19 -9.57
CA TYR A 203 -15.65 -18.23 -8.10
C TYR A 203 -15.91 -19.65 -7.55
N SER A 204 -15.15 -20.03 -6.54
CA SER A 204 -15.49 -21.16 -5.67
C SER A 204 -16.27 -20.66 -4.46
N VAL A 205 -17.45 -21.24 -4.21
CA VAL A 205 -18.33 -20.82 -3.11
C VAL A 205 -18.39 -21.91 -2.05
N ALA A 206 -18.17 -21.54 -0.79
CA ALA A 206 -18.26 -22.47 0.34
C ALA A 206 -18.76 -21.76 1.61
N SER A 207 -18.92 -22.50 2.70
CA SER A 207 -19.35 -21.97 3.99
C SER A 207 -18.26 -21.18 4.70
N THR A 208 -16.99 -21.43 4.38
CA THR A 208 -15.83 -20.75 4.97
C THR A 208 -14.85 -20.29 3.89
N GLU A 209 -14.04 -19.28 4.21
CA GLU A 209 -12.97 -18.77 3.33
C GLU A 209 -11.95 -19.88 3.01
N ALA A 210 -11.58 -20.69 4.01
CA ALA A 210 -10.62 -21.79 3.85
C ALA A 210 -11.12 -22.86 2.87
N GLU A 211 -12.39 -23.26 2.96
CA GLU A 211 -13.00 -24.22 2.03
C GLU A 211 -13.09 -23.66 0.61
N ALA A 212 -13.54 -22.40 0.47
CA ALA A 212 -13.64 -21.73 -0.82
C ALA A 212 -12.25 -21.56 -1.47
N ALA A 213 -11.25 -21.16 -0.70
CA ALA A 213 -9.86 -21.03 -1.16
C ALA A 213 -9.26 -22.38 -1.57
N ALA A 214 -9.50 -23.45 -0.79
CA ALA A 214 -9.06 -24.81 -1.14
C ALA A 214 -9.70 -25.29 -2.45
N ALA A 215 -11.01 -25.01 -2.65
CA ALA A 215 -11.73 -25.36 -3.87
C ALA A 215 -11.36 -24.50 -5.08
N SER A 216 -10.90 -23.24 -4.87
CA SER A 216 -10.44 -22.37 -5.95
C SER A 216 -9.11 -22.83 -6.58
N GLY A 217 -8.38 -23.69 -5.87
CA GLY A 217 -7.08 -24.19 -6.27
C GLY A 217 -5.95 -23.19 -5.94
N LYS A 218 -4.74 -23.73 -5.83
CA LYS A 218 -3.57 -22.91 -5.55
C LYS A 218 -3.05 -22.25 -6.82
N VAL A 219 -2.99 -20.93 -6.84
CA VAL A 219 -2.38 -20.18 -7.93
C VAL A 219 -0.86 -20.19 -7.80
N GLN A 220 -0.16 -20.40 -8.91
CA GLN A 220 1.28 -20.26 -8.96
C GLN A 220 1.66 -18.76 -8.84
N GLY A 221 2.25 -18.37 -7.73
CA GLY A 221 2.61 -16.97 -7.48
C GLY A 221 3.73 -16.45 -8.39
N ARG A 222 4.60 -17.35 -8.89
CA ARG A 222 5.65 -17.01 -9.85
C ARG A 222 5.69 -18.07 -10.95
N ASN A 223 5.46 -17.66 -12.19
CA ASN A 223 5.50 -18.55 -13.36
C ASN A 223 6.89 -18.63 -13.98
N SER A 224 7.54 -17.48 -14.14
CA SER A 224 8.90 -17.40 -14.66
C SER A 224 9.63 -16.19 -14.08
N THR A 225 10.95 -16.14 -14.22
CA THR A 225 11.74 -14.97 -13.86
C THR A 225 12.12 -14.24 -15.14
N ILE A 226 11.41 -13.16 -15.43
CA ILE A 226 11.74 -12.22 -16.50
C ILE A 226 11.98 -10.83 -15.89
N ALA A 227 12.79 -10.03 -16.58
CA ALA A 227 13.07 -8.68 -16.13
C ALA A 227 11.84 -7.77 -16.27
N VAL A 228 11.67 -6.86 -15.33
CA VAL A 228 10.74 -5.73 -15.48
C VAL A 228 11.24 -4.84 -16.61
N ARG A 229 10.37 -4.50 -17.55
CA ARG A 229 10.73 -3.68 -18.72
C ARG A 229 9.59 -2.72 -19.06
N PRO A 230 9.91 -1.49 -19.48
CA PRO A 230 8.94 -0.60 -20.10
C PRO A 230 8.37 -1.22 -21.38
N PRO A 231 7.02 -1.15 -21.59
CA PRO A 231 6.40 -1.67 -22.82
C PRO A 231 6.49 -0.69 -24.00
N LEU A 232 6.78 0.60 -23.73
CA LEU A 232 6.84 1.65 -24.74
C LEU A 232 8.28 2.02 -25.08
N PRO A 233 8.61 2.23 -26.37
CA PRO A 233 9.88 2.82 -26.75
C PRO A 233 9.92 4.30 -26.36
N ILE A 234 11.11 4.81 -26.06
CA ILE A 234 11.32 6.23 -25.80
C ILE A 234 11.16 7.01 -27.10
N PRO A 235 10.29 8.06 -27.15
CA PRO A 235 10.12 8.84 -28.36
C PRO A 235 11.38 9.62 -28.71
N MET A 236 11.76 9.60 -29.98
CA MET A 236 12.86 10.41 -30.48
C MET A 236 12.41 11.86 -30.63
N VAL A 237 13.03 12.75 -29.86
CA VAL A 237 12.80 14.22 -29.91
C VAL A 237 14.15 14.89 -30.02
N GLU A 238 14.41 15.59 -31.15
CA GLU A 238 15.65 16.31 -31.35
C GLU A 238 15.80 17.42 -30.28
N GLY A 239 16.98 17.50 -29.64
CA GLY A 239 17.24 18.44 -28.57
C GLY A 239 16.59 18.09 -27.23
N ALA A 240 16.08 16.87 -27.05
CA ALA A 240 15.62 16.41 -25.76
C ALA A 240 16.76 16.43 -24.72
N VAL A 241 16.48 16.99 -23.54
CA VAL A 241 17.43 17.03 -22.41
C VAL A 241 17.13 15.96 -21.37
N ILE A 242 15.92 15.38 -21.39
CA ILE A 242 15.53 14.30 -20.53
C ILE A 242 14.60 13.33 -21.26
N SER A 243 14.74 12.04 -21.00
CA SER A 243 13.92 10.99 -21.61
C SER A 243 13.68 9.87 -20.60
N LEU A 244 12.47 9.32 -20.59
CA LEU A 244 12.03 8.32 -19.64
C LEU A 244 11.08 7.33 -20.29
N ALA A 245 11.20 6.05 -19.92
CA ALA A 245 10.15 5.05 -20.08
C ALA A 245 9.91 4.34 -18.74
N THR A 246 8.66 4.10 -18.38
CA THR A 246 8.27 3.43 -17.15
C THR A 246 7.61 2.07 -17.43
N SER A 247 7.72 1.14 -16.48
CA SER A 247 7.03 -0.14 -16.53
C SER A 247 5.62 -0.06 -15.95
N PHE A 248 4.84 -1.15 -16.07
CA PHE A 248 3.63 -1.32 -15.27
C PHE A 248 3.96 -1.35 -13.78
N VAL A 249 3.20 -0.64 -12.95
CA VAL A 249 3.39 -0.61 -11.49
C VAL A 249 2.13 -1.05 -10.77
N GLU A 250 2.30 -2.01 -9.86
CA GLU A 250 1.23 -2.46 -8.97
C GLU A 250 0.95 -1.41 -7.88
N PRO A 251 -0.30 -1.01 -7.62
CA PRO A 251 -0.63 -0.10 -6.50
C PRO A 251 -0.18 -0.65 -5.14
N ALA A 252 -0.17 -1.97 -5.02
CA ALA A 252 0.40 -2.71 -3.91
C ALA A 252 -0.23 -2.40 -2.54
N TYR A 253 -1.52 -2.01 -2.52
CA TYR A 253 -2.27 -1.94 -1.26
C TYR A 253 -2.36 -3.31 -0.61
N VAL A 254 -2.31 -3.34 0.73
CA VAL A 254 -2.13 -4.59 1.48
C VAL A 254 -3.46 -5.30 1.73
N GLU A 255 -4.56 -4.57 1.93
CA GLU A 255 -5.90 -5.16 2.06
C GLU A 255 -6.36 -5.75 0.72
N PRO A 256 -6.66 -7.07 0.59
CA PRO A 256 -7.24 -7.64 -0.63
C PRO A 256 -8.61 -7.03 -0.97
N ASP A 257 -9.05 -7.20 -2.21
CA ASP A 257 -10.38 -6.77 -2.62
C ASP A 257 -11.43 -7.73 -2.10
N ALA A 258 -12.37 -7.22 -1.34
CA ALA A 258 -13.50 -7.96 -0.82
C ALA A 258 -14.75 -7.09 -0.77
N SER A 259 -15.91 -7.70 -0.97
CA SER A 259 -17.22 -7.06 -0.81
C SER A 259 -18.27 -8.12 -0.52
N TRP A 260 -19.26 -7.82 0.31
CA TRP A 260 -20.38 -8.70 0.53
C TRP A 260 -21.70 -8.06 0.08
N CYS A 261 -22.65 -8.89 -0.32
CA CYS A 261 -23.99 -8.47 -0.74
C CYS A 261 -25.02 -9.49 -0.29
N ALA A 262 -26.21 -9.03 0.10
CA ALA A 262 -27.39 -9.87 0.23
C ALA A 262 -28.16 -9.88 -1.10
N GLU A 263 -28.99 -10.91 -1.35
CA GLU A 263 -29.90 -10.96 -2.51
C GLU A 263 -30.70 -9.67 -2.64
N GLY A 264 -30.70 -9.06 -3.83
CA GLY A 264 -31.39 -7.79 -4.13
C GLY A 264 -30.87 -6.57 -3.37
N GLY A 265 -29.81 -6.72 -2.56
CA GLY A 265 -29.24 -5.65 -1.73
C GLY A 265 -28.19 -4.80 -2.44
N ASP A 266 -27.70 -3.78 -1.77
CA ASP A 266 -26.53 -3.01 -2.20
C ASP A 266 -25.24 -3.65 -1.67
N PRO A 267 -24.21 -3.81 -2.52
CA PRO A 267 -22.96 -4.40 -2.09
C PRO A 267 -22.20 -3.47 -1.13
N ALA A 268 -21.55 -4.07 -0.12
CA ALA A 268 -20.68 -3.36 0.79
C ALA A 268 -19.48 -2.75 0.03
N SER A 269 -19.02 -1.59 0.49
CA SER A 269 -17.85 -0.94 -0.10
C SER A 269 -16.58 -1.78 0.11
N PRO A 270 -15.76 -2.00 -0.93
CA PRO A 270 -14.45 -2.62 -0.80
C PRO A 270 -13.42 -1.68 -0.15
N PHE A 271 -13.80 -0.43 0.09
CA PHE A 271 -12.98 0.57 0.76
C PHE A 271 -13.38 0.65 2.24
N ALA A 272 -12.59 0.05 3.11
CA ALA A 272 -12.88 0.11 4.54
C ALA A 272 -12.23 1.33 5.22
N ASN A 273 -10.92 1.51 5.08
CA ASN A 273 -10.16 2.57 5.75
C ASN A 273 -9.11 3.23 4.84
N ALA A 274 -9.45 3.52 3.62
CA ALA A 274 -8.55 4.07 2.59
C ALA A 274 -7.33 3.14 2.31
N GLY A 275 -6.18 3.69 1.92
CA GLY A 275 -4.94 2.93 1.74
C GLY A 275 -4.75 2.25 0.38
N ALA A 276 -5.71 2.36 -0.54
CA ALA A 276 -5.62 1.79 -1.89
C ALA A 276 -5.16 2.79 -2.96
N PHE A 277 -4.94 4.05 -2.59
CA PHE A 277 -4.39 5.10 -3.47
C PHE A 277 -5.09 5.24 -4.83
N GLY A 278 -6.41 5.07 -4.84
CA GLY A 278 -7.25 5.14 -6.05
C GLY A 278 -7.50 3.81 -6.74
N ALA A 279 -6.68 2.80 -6.55
CA ALA A 279 -6.74 1.55 -7.30
C ALA A 279 -8.04 0.75 -7.13
N LYS A 280 -8.60 0.67 -5.92
CA LYS A 280 -9.86 -0.05 -5.67
C LYS A 280 -11.11 0.59 -6.31
N ARG A 281 -10.99 1.79 -6.88
CA ARG A 281 -12.12 2.44 -7.59
C ARG A 281 -12.56 1.67 -8.83
N THR A 282 -11.66 0.91 -9.41
CA THR A 282 -11.88 0.09 -10.61
C THR A 282 -12.16 -1.37 -10.30
N SER A 283 -12.19 -1.75 -9.02
CA SER A 283 -12.45 -3.12 -8.60
C SER A 283 -13.90 -3.52 -8.87
N THR A 284 -14.08 -4.64 -9.55
CA THR A 284 -15.42 -5.19 -9.83
C THR A 284 -15.93 -6.11 -8.73
N VAL A 285 -15.18 -6.30 -7.64
CA VAL A 285 -15.53 -7.25 -6.56
C VAL A 285 -16.92 -6.98 -5.96
N SER A 286 -17.35 -5.71 -5.90
CA SER A 286 -18.69 -5.36 -5.41
C SER A 286 -19.80 -5.80 -6.39
N ALA A 287 -19.56 -5.65 -7.69
CA ALA A 287 -20.48 -6.15 -8.73
C ALA A 287 -20.53 -7.68 -8.71
N ASP A 288 -19.37 -8.33 -8.52
CA ASP A 288 -19.31 -9.79 -8.39
C ASP A 288 -20.07 -10.29 -7.15
N ALA A 289 -19.92 -9.63 -6.00
CA ALA A 289 -20.65 -9.97 -4.77
C ALA A 289 -22.17 -9.89 -4.98
N ARG A 290 -22.65 -8.80 -5.64
CA ARG A 290 -24.07 -8.64 -5.94
C ARG A 290 -24.56 -9.73 -6.90
N ARG A 291 -23.89 -9.92 -8.02
CA ARG A 291 -24.25 -10.94 -9.01
C ARG A 291 -24.35 -12.34 -8.39
N LEU A 292 -23.35 -12.72 -7.59
CA LEU A 292 -23.34 -14.02 -6.92
C LEU A 292 -24.45 -14.17 -5.88
N ALA A 293 -24.75 -13.10 -5.10
CA ALA A 293 -25.83 -13.11 -4.14
C ALA A 293 -27.20 -13.26 -4.83
N ASP A 294 -27.43 -12.57 -5.95
CA ASP A 294 -28.66 -12.67 -6.73
C ASP A 294 -28.80 -14.04 -7.42
N GLU A 295 -27.70 -14.60 -7.95
CA GLU A 295 -27.67 -15.93 -8.57
C GLU A 295 -27.93 -17.08 -7.57
N LEU A 296 -27.45 -16.96 -6.33
CA LEU A 296 -27.51 -18.02 -5.33
C LEU A 296 -28.68 -17.85 -4.33
N GLY A 297 -29.32 -16.65 -4.31
CA GLY A 297 -30.44 -16.35 -3.41
C GLY A 297 -30.04 -16.24 -1.94
N GLU A 298 -28.77 -15.91 -1.65
CA GLU A 298 -28.24 -15.85 -0.28
C GLU A 298 -27.10 -14.83 -0.16
N PRO A 299 -26.77 -14.35 1.06
CA PRO A 299 -25.65 -13.43 1.26
C PRO A 299 -24.31 -14.04 0.86
N ILE A 300 -23.53 -13.33 0.07
CA ILE A 300 -22.21 -13.75 -0.41
C ILE A 300 -21.15 -12.70 -0.08
N LEU A 301 -20.01 -13.14 0.44
CA LEU A 301 -18.76 -12.40 0.56
C LEU A 301 -17.84 -12.81 -0.58
N ALA A 302 -17.69 -11.96 -1.59
CA ALA A 302 -16.72 -12.17 -2.67
C ALA A 302 -15.33 -11.66 -2.24
N ILE A 303 -14.30 -12.45 -2.47
CA ILE A 303 -12.90 -12.14 -2.17
C ILE A 303 -12.04 -12.41 -3.40
N TRP A 304 -11.19 -11.43 -3.74
CA TRP A 304 -10.08 -11.66 -4.66
C TRP A 304 -8.82 -11.96 -3.82
N PRO A 305 -8.29 -13.18 -3.85
CA PRO A 305 -6.98 -13.45 -3.27
C PRO A 305 -5.90 -12.61 -3.94
N ARG A 306 -4.73 -12.48 -3.32
CA ARG A 306 -3.68 -11.57 -3.77
C ARG A 306 -3.31 -11.75 -5.24
N GLU A 307 -3.23 -12.97 -5.70
CA GLU A 307 -2.92 -13.31 -7.08
C GLU A 307 -3.97 -12.73 -8.06
N GLU A 308 -5.25 -12.82 -7.68
CA GLU A 308 -6.35 -12.29 -8.47
C GLU A 308 -6.42 -10.75 -8.41
N VAL A 309 -6.06 -10.14 -7.27
CA VAL A 309 -5.91 -8.68 -7.18
C VAL A 309 -4.84 -8.20 -8.19
N VAL A 310 -3.73 -8.94 -8.30
CA VAL A 310 -2.67 -8.60 -9.26
C VAL A 310 -3.11 -8.88 -10.70
N ALA A 311 -3.78 -10.00 -10.95
CA ALA A 311 -4.20 -10.37 -12.30
C ALA A 311 -5.33 -9.48 -12.85
N ARG A 312 -6.31 -9.13 -12.02
CA ARG A 312 -7.55 -8.42 -12.43
C ARG A 312 -7.54 -6.92 -12.14
N GLY A 313 -6.84 -6.51 -11.07
CA GLY A 313 -6.80 -5.10 -10.64
C GLY A 313 -6.05 -4.23 -11.63
N ALA A 314 -6.48 -2.97 -11.79
CA ALA A 314 -5.81 -2.04 -12.67
C ALA A 314 -4.43 -1.64 -12.15
N LYS A 315 -3.47 -1.50 -13.05
CA LYS A 315 -2.10 -1.05 -12.79
C LYS A 315 -1.95 0.43 -13.06
N ARG A 316 -0.93 1.04 -12.51
CA ARG A 316 -0.50 2.38 -12.92
C ARG A 316 -0.05 2.31 -14.38
N PRO A 317 -0.55 3.19 -15.26
CA PRO A 317 -0.22 3.15 -16.68
C PRO A 317 1.28 3.40 -16.91
N PRO A 318 1.97 2.57 -17.70
CA PRO A 318 3.28 2.90 -18.21
C PRO A 318 3.22 4.12 -19.13
N LEU A 319 4.31 4.88 -19.14
CA LEU A 319 4.48 5.97 -20.08
C LEU A 319 5.90 6.02 -20.65
N SER A 320 6.06 6.69 -21.76
CA SER A 320 7.35 7.12 -22.27
C SER A 320 7.29 8.58 -22.71
N LEU A 321 8.37 9.32 -22.45
CA LEU A 321 8.46 10.72 -22.79
C LEU A 321 9.87 11.15 -23.17
N SER A 322 9.98 12.21 -23.96
CA SER A 322 11.21 12.96 -24.18
C SER A 322 10.90 14.46 -24.22
N ILE A 323 11.65 15.24 -23.45
CA ILE A 323 11.35 16.65 -23.17
C ILE A 323 12.58 17.50 -23.45
N ARG A 324 12.39 18.62 -24.16
CA ARG A 324 13.41 19.66 -24.38
C ARG A 324 13.55 20.58 -23.16
N ALA A 325 14.56 21.42 -23.20
CA ALA A 325 14.79 22.40 -22.12
C ALA A 325 13.62 23.38 -21.89
N ASP A 326 12.89 23.73 -22.92
CA ASP A 326 11.72 24.61 -22.87
C ASP A 326 10.43 23.91 -22.35
N GLY A 327 10.47 22.61 -22.12
CA GLY A 327 9.33 21.83 -21.68
C GLY A 327 8.49 21.23 -22.81
N SER A 328 8.79 21.54 -24.05
CA SER A 328 8.14 20.90 -25.20
C SER A 328 8.68 19.49 -25.42
N GLY A 329 7.88 18.64 -26.06
CA GLY A 329 8.32 17.27 -26.32
C GLY A 329 7.17 16.33 -26.67
N ARG A 330 7.38 15.04 -26.43
CA ARG A 330 6.39 13.99 -26.68
C ARG A 330 6.19 13.13 -25.45
N LEU A 331 4.93 12.76 -25.22
CA LEU A 331 4.48 11.81 -24.21
C LEU A 331 3.63 10.73 -24.89
N THR A 332 3.91 9.49 -24.59
CA THR A 332 3.04 8.36 -24.94
C THR A 332 2.66 7.63 -23.65
N VAL A 333 1.36 7.40 -23.46
CA VAL A 333 0.82 6.64 -22.32
C VAL A 333 0.32 5.31 -22.83
N ALA A 334 0.67 4.22 -22.17
CA ALA A 334 0.19 2.89 -22.52
C ALA A 334 -1.22 2.68 -21.99
N THR A 335 -2.11 2.15 -22.87
CA THR A 335 -3.36 1.49 -22.47
C THR A 335 -3.29 0.00 -22.83
N THR A 336 -4.22 -0.79 -22.30
CA THR A 336 -4.33 -2.22 -22.59
C THR A 336 -5.80 -2.60 -22.79
N GLU A 337 -6.05 -3.75 -23.37
CA GLU A 337 -7.42 -4.25 -23.56
C GLU A 337 -8.20 -4.27 -22.23
N GLY A 338 -9.43 -3.74 -22.25
CA GLY A 338 -10.32 -3.67 -21.08
C GLY A 338 -9.91 -2.68 -20.00
N SER A 339 -8.96 -1.79 -20.29
CA SER A 339 -8.59 -0.66 -19.41
C SER A 339 -9.68 0.41 -19.38
N GLU A 340 -9.58 1.30 -18.37
CA GLU A 340 -10.40 2.51 -18.32
C GLU A 340 -10.01 3.50 -19.43
N ASP A 341 -10.89 4.47 -19.71
CA ASP A 341 -10.54 5.62 -20.53
C ASP A 341 -9.46 6.47 -19.85
N LEU A 342 -8.34 6.66 -20.54
CA LEU A 342 -7.21 7.46 -20.05
C LEU A 342 -7.22 8.90 -20.59
N ALA A 343 -8.21 9.29 -21.41
CA ALA A 343 -8.31 10.66 -21.91
C ALA A 343 -8.27 11.74 -20.81
N PRO A 344 -8.94 11.57 -19.65
CA PRO A 344 -8.84 12.54 -18.56
C PRO A 344 -7.41 12.75 -18.03
N LEU A 345 -6.50 11.76 -18.16
CA LEU A 345 -5.10 11.94 -17.81
C LEU A 345 -4.37 12.83 -18.82
N LEU A 346 -4.69 12.72 -20.11
CA LEU A 346 -4.10 13.60 -21.12
C LEU A 346 -4.59 15.04 -20.98
N ASP A 347 -5.86 15.23 -20.61
CA ASP A 347 -6.41 16.57 -20.32
C ASP A 347 -5.65 17.21 -19.15
N ALA A 348 -5.43 16.45 -18.06
CA ALA A 348 -4.64 16.93 -16.92
C ALA A 348 -3.16 17.21 -17.29
N VAL A 349 -2.58 16.42 -18.20
CA VAL A 349 -1.23 16.69 -18.73
C VAL A 349 -1.21 17.97 -19.57
N ALA A 350 -2.20 18.21 -20.41
CA ALA A 350 -2.27 19.41 -21.23
C ALA A 350 -2.33 20.71 -20.38
N GLU A 351 -2.96 20.65 -19.21
CA GLU A 351 -3.00 21.77 -18.26
C GLU A 351 -1.62 22.06 -17.64
N ILE A 352 -0.87 21.03 -17.24
CA ILE A 352 0.41 21.18 -16.52
C ILE A 352 1.62 21.27 -17.46
N ALA A 353 1.50 20.77 -18.68
CA ALA A 353 2.58 20.68 -19.67
C ALA A 353 2.06 20.92 -21.10
N PRO A 354 1.56 22.13 -21.42
CA PRO A 354 0.92 22.41 -22.73
C PRO A 354 1.88 22.28 -23.92
N GLY A 355 3.17 22.19 -23.68
CA GLY A 355 4.19 21.94 -24.72
C GLY A 355 4.41 20.46 -25.06
N LEU A 356 3.76 19.52 -24.35
CA LEU A 356 3.87 18.09 -24.63
C LEU A 356 2.79 17.62 -25.63
N GLU A 357 3.23 17.04 -26.73
CA GLU A 357 2.35 16.27 -27.64
C GLU A 357 2.06 14.90 -26.96
N ALA A 358 0.88 14.78 -26.35
CA ALA A 358 0.48 13.58 -25.63
C ALA A 358 -0.37 12.64 -26.51
N SER A 359 -0.13 11.33 -26.40
CA SER A 359 -0.87 10.29 -27.11
C SER A 359 -1.07 9.04 -26.26
N ILE A 360 -2.08 8.22 -26.61
CA ILE A 360 -2.31 6.91 -25.99
C ILE A 360 -2.03 5.84 -27.05
N VAL A 361 -1.33 4.77 -26.63
CA VAL A 361 -1.02 3.61 -27.47
C VAL A 361 -1.41 2.34 -26.74
N GLU A 362 -2.12 1.45 -27.42
CA GLU A 362 -2.45 0.13 -26.86
C GLU A 362 -1.27 -0.81 -26.96
N VAL A 363 -0.96 -1.49 -25.85
CA VAL A 363 0.09 -2.50 -25.74
C VAL A 363 -0.45 -3.75 -25.05
N PRO A 364 0.13 -4.94 -25.25
CA PRO A 364 -0.19 -6.10 -24.44
C PRO A 364 0.16 -5.85 -22.96
N GLY A 365 -0.74 -6.19 -22.05
CA GLY A 365 -0.50 -5.99 -20.62
C GLY A 365 -1.74 -6.16 -19.75
N PRO A 366 -1.55 -6.10 -18.42
CA PRO A 366 -2.66 -6.06 -17.48
C PRO A 366 -3.39 -4.74 -17.60
N LYS A 367 -4.69 -4.72 -17.22
CA LYS A 367 -5.50 -3.50 -17.19
C LYS A 367 -4.79 -2.35 -16.49
N VAL A 368 -4.95 -1.15 -17.02
CA VAL A 368 -4.45 0.09 -16.41
C VAL A 368 -5.62 0.99 -16.02
N GLY A 369 -5.40 1.86 -15.02
CA GLY A 369 -6.45 2.73 -14.49
C GLY A 369 -5.99 4.17 -14.31
N ALA A 370 -6.89 5.12 -14.62
CA ALA A 370 -6.65 6.55 -14.49
C ALA A 370 -6.68 7.05 -13.04
N THR A 371 -7.32 6.30 -12.13
CA THR A 371 -7.64 6.78 -10.79
C THR A 371 -6.53 6.59 -9.75
N HIS A 372 -5.40 5.99 -10.13
CA HIS A 372 -4.25 5.84 -9.24
C HIS A 372 -3.66 7.21 -8.87
N ARG A 373 -3.21 7.35 -7.61
CA ARG A 373 -2.64 8.61 -7.09
C ARG A 373 -1.64 9.23 -8.07
N GLY A 374 -2.01 10.35 -8.68
CA GLY A 374 -1.16 11.13 -9.58
C GLY A 374 -0.62 10.35 -10.79
N ALA A 375 -1.31 9.28 -11.25
CA ALA A 375 -0.88 8.52 -12.41
C ALA A 375 -0.66 9.43 -13.62
N VAL A 376 0.45 9.26 -14.32
CA VAL A 376 0.93 10.07 -15.44
C VAL A 376 1.32 11.49 -15.02
N VAL A 377 0.45 12.20 -14.28
CA VAL A 377 0.67 13.58 -13.82
C VAL A 377 1.94 13.70 -12.95
N SER A 378 2.12 12.79 -11.99
CA SER A 378 3.31 12.84 -11.12
C SER A 378 4.61 12.57 -11.90
N GLU A 379 4.61 11.64 -12.87
CA GLU A 379 5.77 11.33 -13.69
C GLU A 379 6.11 12.48 -14.63
N VAL A 380 5.12 13.13 -15.24
CA VAL A 380 5.32 14.33 -16.08
C VAL A 380 5.87 15.48 -15.26
N LEU A 381 5.28 15.77 -14.09
CA LEU A 381 5.78 16.79 -13.17
C LEU A 381 7.21 16.50 -12.71
N ALA A 382 7.53 15.22 -12.41
CA ALA A 382 8.86 14.80 -12.04
C ALA A 382 9.85 15.01 -13.18
N ALA A 383 9.49 14.67 -14.41
CA ALA A 383 10.33 14.86 -15.58
C ALA A 383 10.57 16.36 -15.89
N LEU A 384 9.54 17.19 -15.74
CA LEU A 384 9.67 18.63 -15.89
C LEU A 384 10.59 19.24 -14.82
N ALA A 385 10.48 18.79 -13.58
CA ALA A 385 11.31 19.28 -12.47
C ALA A 385 12.75 18.77 -12.53
N ALA A 386 12.98 17.55 -13.07
CA ALA A 386 14.30 16.94 -13.13
C ALA A 386 15.24 17.54 -14.19
N ARG A 387 14.72 18.36 -15.11
CA ARG A 387 15.53 18.99 -16.17
C ARG A 387 16.65 19.84 -15.58
N GLY A 388 17.88 19.46 -15.85
CA GLY A 388 19.07 20.20 -15.42
C GLY A 388 19.44 20.03 -13.95
N LEU A 389 18.74 19.20 -13.17
CA LEU A 389 19.15 18.90 -11.80
C LEU A 389 20.40 18.02 -11.76
N ALA A 390 21.32 18.35 -10.87
CA ALA A 390 22.42 17.50 -10.47
C ALA A 390 22.07 16.65 -9.23
N PRO A 391 22.81 15.57 -8.92
CA PRO A 391 22.65 14.83 -7.70
C PRO A 391 22.75 15.71 -6.44
N GLY A 392 21.71 15.67 -5.60
CA GLY A 392 21.61 16.50 -4.39
C GLY A 392 20.89 17.83 -4.56
N ASP A 393 20.66 18.28 -5.79
CA ASP A 393 19.89 19.50 -6.03
C ASP A 393 18.44 19.35 -5.56
N PRO A 394 17.83 20.42 -5.03
CA PRO A 394 16.43 20.38 -4.63
C PRO A 394 15.50 20.40 -5.85
N ALA A 395 14.60 19.43 -5.91
CA ALA A 395 13.52 19.37 -6.89
C ALA A 395 12.27 20.05 -6.34
N THR A 396 11.74 21.05 -7.02
CA THR A 396 10.50 21.74 -6.61
C THR A 396 9.37 21.41 -7.59
N VAL A 397 8.22 21.02 -7.06
CA VAL A 397 7.00 20.73 -7.83
C VAL A 397 5.82 21.47 -7.21
N VAL A 398 4.99 22.04 -8.08
CA VAL A 398 3.65 22.54 -7.74
C VAL A 398 2.63 21.62 -8.43
N ALA A 399 1.77 20.99 -7.64
CA ALA A 399 0.69 20.13 -8.16
C ALA A 399 -0.51 20.97 -8.64
N PRO A 400 -1.41 20.43 -9.50
CA PRO A 400 -2.58 21.16 -10.01
C PRO A 400 -3.50 21.75 -8.94
N ASN A 401 -3.57 21.13 -7.77
CA ASN A 401 -4.35 21.61 -6.63
C ASN A 401 -3.68 22.72 -5.80
N GLY A 402 -2.51 23.20 -6.23
CA GLY A 402 -1.75 24.27 -5.57
C GLY A 402 -0.76 23.77 -4.50
N ALA A 403 -0.78 22.51 -4.12
CA ALA A 403 0.22 21.97 -3.19
C ALA A 403 1.63 22.10 -3.79
N ARG A 404 2.59 22.53 -2.97
CA ARG A 404 4.00 22.67 -3.36
C ARG A 404 4.89 21.80 -2.49
N ALA A 405 5.85 21.15 -3.11
CA ALA A 405 6.88 20.40 -2.39
C ALA A 405 8.26 20.67 -2.98
N THR A 406 9.26 20.83 -2.12
CA THR A 406 10.67 20.86 -2.48
C THR A 406 11.36 19.70 -1.79
N VAL A 407 11.99 18.82 -2.56
CA VAL A 407 12.65 17.60 -2.06
C VAL A 407 14.11 17.60 -2.48
N SER A 408 14.99 17.34 -1.53
CA SER A 408 16.40 17.04 -1.80
C SER A 408 16.82 15.74 -1.15
N ILE A 409 17.76 15.03 -1.76
CA ILE A 409 18.34 13.79 -1.26
C ILE A 409 19.82 14.01 -1.07
N ASP A 410 20.30 13.86 0.17
CA ASP A 410 21.72 13.96 0.48
C ASP A 410 22.47 12.78 -0.17
N PRO A 411 23.38 13.03 -1.14
CA PRO A 411 24.08 11.95 -1.83
C PRO A 411 25.01 11.13 -0.90
N SER A 412 25.41 11.68 0.24
CA SER A 412 26.37 11.04 1.16
C SER A 412 25.74 10.00 2.06
N ASN A 413 24.47 10.18 2.45
CA ASN A 413 23.79 9.32 3.43
C ASN A 413 22.36 8.93 3.04
N GLY A 414 21.84 9.47 1.94
CA GLY A 414 20.50 9.17 1.42
C GLY A 414 19.35 9.84 2.18
N THR A 415 19.62 10.70 3.17
CA THR A 415 18.56 11.41 3.90
C THR A 415 17.73 12.28 2.94
N VAL A 416 16.42 12.17 3.03
CA VAL A 416 15.47 12.96 2.24
C VAL A 416 14.96 14.13 3.08
N LYS A 417 15.13 15.36 2.57
CA LYS A 417 14.51 16.56 3.14
C LYS A 417 13.33 16.96 2.28
N VAL A 418 12.23 17.28 2.92
CA VAL A 418 10.98 17.70 2.27
C VAL A 418 10.48 18.98 2.92
N ASP A 419 10.44 20.03 2.14
CA ASP A 419 9.72 21.26 2.47
C ASP A 419 8.36 21.21 1.78
N VAL A 420 7.27 21.25 2.54
CA VAL A 420 5.91 21.13 2.01
C VAL A 420 5.07 22.35 2.36
N ASP A 421 4.40 22.88 1.35
CA ASP A 421 3.32 23.86 1.46
C ASP A 421 2.03 23.20 0.97
N ALA A 422 1.11 22.96 1.90
CA ALA A 422 -0.19 22.34 1.67
C ALA A 422 -1.31 23.11 2.40
N GLY A 423 -1.09 24.41 2.67
CA GLY A 423 -1.96 25.26 3.47
C GLY A 423 -2.05 24.79 4.92
N ASP A 424 -3.20 25.03 5.57
CA ASP A 424 -3.47 24.57 6.94
C ASP A 424 -3.21 23.06 7.05
N PRO A 425 -2.29 22.63 7.93
CA PRO A 425 -2.02 21.19 8.12
C PRO A 425 -3.23 20.42 8.67
N ILE A 426 -4.25 21.08 9.27
CA ILE A 426 -5.39 20.50 9.99
C ILE A 426 -4.91 19.59 11.12
N CYS A 427 -4.01 18.64 10.81
CA CYS A 427 -3.31 17.77 11.74
C CYS A 427 -1.88 17.57 11.25
N ALA A 428 -0.91 18.25 11.88
CA ALA A 428 0.49 18.21 11.47
C ALA A 428 1.09 16.79 11.51
N ILE A 429 0.70 15.98 12.50
CA ILE A 429 1.15 14.58 12.65
C ILE A 429 0.67 13.75 11.45
N THR A 430 -0.60 13.88 11.08
CA THR A 430 -1.17 13.15 9.94
C THR A 430 -0.58 13.64 8.63
N LEU A 431 -0.44 14.96 8.42
CA LEU A 431 0.20 15.53 7.24
C LEU A 431 1.63 14.97 7.08
N ARG A 432 2.45 15.03 8.14
CA ARG A 432 3.81 14.47 8.13
C ARG A 432 3.82 12.99 7.72
N SER A 433 2.92 12.19 8.26
CA SER A 433 2.82 10.76 7.93
C SER A 433 2.50 10.56 6.44
N TYR A 434 1.60 11.35 5.86
CA TYR A 434 1.28 11.29 4.43
C TYR A 434 2.42 11.77 3.53
N VAL A 435 3.18 12.78 3.95
CA VAL A 435 4.40 13.23 3.27
C VAL A 435 5.43 12.10 3.21
N ILE A 436 5.73 11.47 4.34
CA ILE A 436 6.70 10.35 4.40
C ILE A 436 6.22 9.17 3.54
N GLY A 437 4.92 8.86 3.55
CA GLY A 437 4.33 7.84 2.68
C GLY A 437 4.46 8.17 1.19
N ALA A 438 4.29 9.44 0.81
CA ALA A 438 4.47 9.89 -0.58
C ALA A 438 5.94 9.85 -1.02
N VAL A 439 6.87 10.21 -0.13
CA VAL A 439 8.31 10.03 -0.36
C VAL A 439 8.65 8.55 -0.60
N HIS A 440 8.16 7.67 0.24
CA HIS A 440 8.38 6.22 0.10
C HIS A 440 7.89 5.70 -1.26
N GLN A 441 6.69 6.13 -1.70
CA GLN A 441 6.15 5.76 -3.01
C GLN A 441 6.98 6.35 -4.16
N GLY A 442 7.36 7.61 -4.09
CA GLY A 442 8.18 8.27 -5.11
C GLY A 442 9.57 7.63 -5.27
N LEU A 443 10.21 7.28 -4.15
CA LEU A 443 11.48 6.53 -4.16
C LEU A 443 11.30 5.13 -4.78
N GLY A 444 10.23 4.42 -4.40
CA GLY A 444 9.92 3.10 -4.92
C GLY A 444 9.72 3.11 -6.43
N MET A 445 8.95 4.06 -6.96
CA MET A 445 8.70 4.24 -8.39
C MET A 445 9.99 4.38 -9.21
N VAL A 446 10.94 5.15 -8.71
CA VAL A 446 12.23 5.35 -9.43
C VAL A 446 13.15 4.16 -9.27
N ARG A 447 13.23 3.59 -8.06
CA ARG A 447 14.29 2.63 -7.70
C ARG A 447 13.97 1.18 -8.00
N SER A 448 12.74 0.73 -7.72
CA SER A 448 12.47 -0.71 -7.63
C SER A 448 11.06 -1.16 -8.01
N GLU A 449 10.07 -0.28 -8.04
CA GLU A 449 8.68 -0.71 -8.26
C GLU A 449 8.39 -0.97 -9.73
N GLY A 450 7.90 -2.18 -10.01
CA GLY A 450 7.48 -2.61 -11.33
C GLY A 450 6.99 -4.05 -11.28
N ILE A 451 6.25 -4.46 -12.30
CA ILE A 451 5.84 -5.85 -12.48
C ILE A 451 6.37 -6.40 -13.80
N ALA A 452 6.75 -7.68 -13.77
CA ALA A 452 7.20 -8.38 -14.94
C ALA A 452 6.00 -8.83 -15.78
N VAL A 453 5.95 -8.36 -17.02
CA VAL A 453 4.90 -8.67 -18.00
C VAL A 453 5.59 -9.26 -19.24
N ASP A 454 5.10 -10.38 -19.74
CA ASP A 454 5.64 -11.01 -20.95
C ASP A 454 5.12 -10.34 -22.24
N GLU A 455 5.60 -10.82 -23.38
CA GLU A 455 5.23 -10.30 -24.70
C GLU A 455 3.74 -10.48 -25.04
N MET A 456 3.07 -11.42 -24.37
CA MET A 456 1.64 -11.66 -24.51
C MET A 456 0.78 -10.82 -23.55
N GLY A 457 1.41 -10.00 -22.72
CA GLY A 457 0.73 -9.17 -21.72
C GLY A 457 0.42 -9.86 -20.40
N VAL A 458 0.94 -11.07 -20.17
CA VAL A 458 0.67 -11.84 -18.94
C VAL A 458 1.65 -11.44 -17.83
N VAL A 459 1.11 -11.15 -16.65
CA VAL A 459 1.89 -10.87 -15.45
C VAL A 459 2.57 -12.17 -14.98
N GLN A 460 3.88 -12.15 -14.84
CA GLN A 460 4.69 -13.33 -14.55
C GLN A 460 4.98 -13.55 -13.07
N ASP A 461 4.78 -12.57 -12.22
CA ASP A 461 4.98 -12.69 -10.79
C ASP A 461 3.82 -12.05 -10.01
N LEU A 462 3.03 -12.89 -9.34
CA LEU A 462 1.82 -12.51 -8.61
C LEU A 462 2.07 -12.39 -7.11
N THR A 463 3.32 -12.40 -6.67
CA THR A 463 3.64 -12.33 -5.24
C THR A 463 3.80 -10.88 -4.77
N ILE A 464 3.28 -10.58 -3.57
CA ILE A 464 3.27 -9.19 -3.06
C ILE A 464 4.67 -8.59 -2.87
N ARG A 465 5.71 -9.43 -2.77
CA ARG A 465 7.10 -8.95 -2.64
C ARG A 465 7.78 -8.67 -3.96
N SER A 466 7.28 -9.20 -5.06
CA SER A 466 7.84 -8.98 -6.39
C SER A 466 7.52 -7.60 -6.97
N PHE A 467 6.62 -6.84 -6.34
CA PHE A 467 6.26 -5.49 -6.80
C PHE A 467 7.34 -4.44 -6.56
N GLY A 468 8.43 -4.79 -5.88
CA GLY A 468 9.55 -3.90 -5.63
C GLY A 468 9.31 -2.84 -4.55
N ILE A 469 8.30 -3.01 -3.68
CA ILE A 469 8.03 -2.08 -2.58
C ILE A 469 9.25 -2.02 -1.64
N LEU A 470 9.74 -0.82 -1.35
CA LEU A 470 10.84 -0.62 -0.42
C LEU A 470 10.48 -1.17 0.97
N THR A 471 11.40 -1.94 1.56
CA THR A 471 11.26 -2.46 2.91
C THR A 471 11.65 -1.41 3.96
N ALA A 472 11.35 -1.66 5.23
CA ALA A 472 11.72 -0.77 6.33
C ALA A 472 13.24 -0.51 6.41
N THR A 473 14.08 -1.45 5.98
CA THR A 473 15.54 -1.31 5.95
C THR A 473 16.06 -0.53 4.75
N GLN A 474 15.26 -0.42 3.69
CA GLN A 474 15.61 0.30 2.46
C GLN A 474 15.07 1.74 2.45
N THR A 475 14.13 2.04 3.36
CA THR A 475 13.56 3.39 3.47
C THR A 475 14.54 4.31 4.19
N PRO A 476 14.97 5.42 3.59
CA PRO A 476 15.86 6.38 4.23
C PRO A 476 15.15 7.17 5.33
N SER A 477 15.93 7.92 6.10
CA SER A 477 15.38 8.94 6.98
C SER A 477 14.77 10.08 6.18
N VAL A 478 13.59 10.54 6.61
CA VAL A 478 12.86 11.65 5.98
C VAL A 478 12.65 12.77 6.99
N VAL A 479 13.17 13.93 6.68
CA VAL A 479 12.95 15.17 7.46
C VAL A 479 11.89 15.99 6.75
N VAL A 480 10.80 16.30 7.45
CA VAL A 480 9.65 17.05 6.88
C VAL A 480 9.54 18.40 7.57
N GLU A 481 9.51 19.47 6.80
CA GLU A 481 9.24 20.84 7.22
C GLU A 481 7.98 21.35 6.52
N VAL A 482 7.03 21.85 7.30
CA VAL A 482 5.85 22.56 6.79
C VAL A 482 6.19 24.05 6.70
N ILE A 483 6.31 24.57 5.47
CA ILE A 483 6.84 25.93 5.23
C ILE A 483 5.77 26.98 5.50
N ASP A 484 4.56 26.77 4.96
CA ASP A 484 3.43 27.68 5.14
C ASP A 484 2.21 26.89 5.63
N ALA A 485 1.70 27.33 6.78
CA ALA A 485 0.50 26.76 7.39
C ALA A 485 -0.73 27.67 7.18
N SER A 486 -0.62 28.70 6.36
CA SER A 486 -1.70 29.64 6.04
C SER A 486 -2.41 29.23 4.75
N GLY A 487 -3.66 29.58 4.63
CA GLY A 487 -4.46 29.29 3.43
C GLY A 487 -5.23 27.95 3.49
N PRO A 488 -6.03 27.68 2.45
CA PRO A 488 -6.85 26.46 2.38
C PRO A 488 -5.98 25.20 2.35
N ALA A 489 -6.37 24.21 3.15
CA ALA A 489 -5.71 22.91 3.15
C ALA A 489 -5.90 22.20 1.81
N VAL A 490 -4.82 21.66 1.24
CA VAL A 490 -4.83 20.87 0.01
C VAL A 490 -4.06 19.56 0.18
N ALA A 491 -4.40 18.53 -0.60
CA ALA A 491 -3.68 17.26 -0.57
C ALA A 491 -2.26 17.41 -1.12
N CYS A 492 -1.24 16.98 -0.36
CA CYS A 492 0.17 17.15 -0.74
C CYS A 492 0.75 15.98 -1.55
N GLY A 493 0.05 14.83 -1.59
CA GLY A 493 0.61 13.56 -2.06
C GLY A 493 1.21 13.59 -3.47
N VAL A 494 0.59 14.29 -4.42
CA VAL A 494 1.08 14.40 -5.81
C VAL A 494 2.35 15.23 -5.88
N ALA A 495 2.36 16.42 -5.25
CA ALA A 495 3.53 17.31 -5.24
C ALA A 495 4.75 16.64 -4.62
N VAL A 496 4.57 16.03 -3.43
CA VAL A 496 5.66 15.34 -2.70
C VAL A 496 6.18 14.14 -3.49
N MET A 497 5.29 13.31 -4.05
CA MET A 497 5.68 12.14 -4.83
C MET A 497 6.47 12.55 -6.08
N ALA A 498 5.98 13.55 -6.84
CA ALA A 498 6.65 14.02 -8.05
C ALA A 498 8.01 14.68 -7.75
N ALA A 499 8.11 15.54 -6.72
CA ALA A 499 9.37 16.14 -6.32
C ALA A 499 10.38 15.08 -5.83
N THR A 500 9.90 14.05 -5.11
CA THR A 500 10.74 12.92 -4.69
C THR A 500 11.25 12.11 -5.88
N MET A 501 10.40 11.82 -6.87
CA MET A 501 10.80 11.12 -8.08
C MET A 501 11.86 11.92 -8.84
N ALA A 502 11.68 13.24 -9.00
CA ALA A 502 12.66 14.10 -9.67
C ALA A 502 14.02 14.11 -8.97
N ALA A 503 14.03 14.30 -7.64
CA ALA A 503 15.26 14.29 -6.84
C ALA A 503 15.96 12.91 -6.85
N ALA A 504 15.19 11.83 -6.74
CA ALA A 504 15.72 10.46 -6.78
C ALA A 504 16.30 10.12 -8.16
N TRP A 505 15.62 10.55 -9.21
CA TRP A 505 16.07 10.35 -10.58
C TRP A 505 17.35 11.11 -10.90
N ALA A 506 17.44 12.38 -10.47
CA ALA A 506 18.68 13.18 -10.57
C ALA A 506 19.83 12.53 -9.80
N THR A 507 19.56 12.04 -8.57
CA THR A 507 20.56 11.34 -7.76
C THR A 507 21.07 10.06 -8.43
N ALA A 508 20.23 9.38 -9.25
CA ALA A 508 20.61 8.21 -10.03
C ALA A 508 21.31 8.55 -11.37
N GLY A 509 21.45 9.83 -11.71
CA GLY A 509 22.07 10.27 -12.98
C GLY A 509 21.13 10.17 -14.19
N HIS A 510 19.84 10.28 -13.98
CA HIS A 510 18.78 10.28 -15.00
C HIS A 510 18.77 9.05 -15.93
N PRO A 511 18.80 7.81 -15.42
CA PRO A 511 18.69 6.64 -16.28
C PRO A 511 17.36 6.69 -17.05
N PRO A 512 17.35 6.25 -18.33
CA PRO A 512 16.20 6.46 -19.21
C PRO A 512 15.00 5.54 -18.93
N THR A 513 15.10 4.68 -17.92
CA THR A 513 14.03 3.74 -17.56
C THR A 513 13.78 3.71 -16.05
N TRP A 514 12.52 3.54 -15.65
CA TRP A 514 12.13 3.18 -14.28
C TRP A 514 11.48 1.79 -14.27
N PRO A 515 11.74 0.97 -13.23
CA PRO A 515 12.72 1.19 -12.16
C PRO A 515 14.17 1.20 -12.67
N THR A 516 15.06 1.78 -11.85
CA THR A 516 16.48 1.94 -12.18
C THR A 516 17.35 0.76 -11.71
N ALA A 517 16.79 -0.13 -10.85
CA ALA A 517 17.47 -1.31 -10.30
C ALA A 517 17.18 -2.58 -11.10
#